data_f1b1b1a5dfbae04897a7e6ca75fc9bba
#
_entry.id   f1b1b1a5dfbae04897a7e6ca75fc9bba
#
_cell.length_a   1.000
_cell.length_b   1.000
_cell.length_c   1.000
_cell.angle_alpha   90.00
_cell.angle_beta   90.00
_cell.angle_gamma   90.00
#
_symmetry.space_group_name_H-M   'P 1'
#
loop_
_entity.id
_entity.type
_entity.pdbx_description
1 polymer ?
#
loop_
_entity_poly.entity_id
_entity_poly.type
_entity_poly.pdbx_seq_one_letter_code
_entity_poly.pdbx_strand_id
1 'polypeptide(L)'
;MSTEEIFNYVKVNDQISTAGQPTEDQLRDAAAEGFTTIINLAPVNPPYTPANEAGLARELGLNYIYIPVTWNNPTDADFAAFERAMSETAGDKTLIHCAANFRVTAFYTLYAQKHLGWSEAQAAALRDRIWAGSDYPVWEAFIARKAAESEG
;
A
#
# COMPACT_ATOMS: atom_id res chain seq x y z
N MET A 1 18.43 -1.14 12.31
CA MET A 1 17.12 -1.53 11.79
C MET A 1 16.75 -0.61 10.64
N SER A 2 15.98 -1.10 9.69
CA SER A 2 15.62 -0.33 8.51
C SER A 2 14.23 -0.71 8.02
N THR A 3 13.65 0.12 7.13
CA THR A 3 12.38 -0.18 6.50
C THR A 3 12.43 -1.46 5.66
N GLU A 4 13.60 -1.82 5.16
CA GLU A 4 13.77 -3.06 4.39
C GLU A 4 13.43 -4.32 5.20
N GLU A 5 13.42 -4.23 6.51
CA GLU A 5 13.07 -5.35 7.40
C GLU A 5 11.57 -5.45 7.67
N ILE A 6 10.76 -4.50 7.19
CA ILE A 6 9.31 -4.59 7.33
C ILE A 6 8.80 -5.82 6.56
N PHE A 7 7.86 -6.54 7.14
CA PHE A 7 7.30 -7.74 6.54
C PHE A 7 6.83 -7.47 5.10
N ASN A 8 7.27 -8.32 4.16
CA ASN A 8 6.94 -8.23 2.74
C ASN A 8 7.25 -6.87 2.09
N TYR A 9 8.32 -6.23 2.55
CA TYR A 9 8.75 -4.94 2.02
C TYR A 9 9.20 -5.04 0.56
N VAL A 10 8.74 -4.11 -0.28
CA VAL A 10 9.17 -3.98 -1.67
C VAL A 10 9.42 -2.51 -1.98
N LYS A 11 10.64 -2.18 -2.38
CA LYS A 11 10.95 -0.85 -2.88
C LYS A 11 10.55 -0.81 -4.37
N VAL A 12 9.54 0.00 -4.69
CA VAL A 12 9.08 0.14 -6.08
C VAL A 12 9.99 1.09 -6.85
N ASN A 13 10.31 2.22 -6.25
CA ASN A 13 11.25 3.22 -6.80
C ASN A 13 11.78 4.07 -5.67
N ASP A 14 12.51 5.15 -5.98
CA ASP A 14 13.12 6.00 -4.95
C ASP A 14 12.10 6.71 -4.06
N GLN A 15 10.86 6.85 -4.50
CA GLN A 15 9.82 7.54 -3.76
C GLN A 15 8.77 6.62 -3.15
N ILE A 16 8.54 5.44 -3.74
CA ILE A 16 7.45 4.55 -3.33
C ILE A 16 7.99 3.22 -2.84
N SER A 17 7.61 2.85 -1.63
CA SER A 17 7.81 1.51 -1.08
C SER A 17 6.48 0.96 -0.61
N THR A 18 6.31 -0.35 -0.74
CA THR A 18 5.12 -1.07 -0.29
C THR A 18 5.51 -2.09 0.75
N ALA A 19 4.62 -2.42 1.67
CA ALA A 19 4.96 -3.33 2.75
C ALA A 19 3.72 -3.93 3.43
N GLY A 20 3.97 -4.94 4.28
CA GLY A 20 3.03 -5.36 5.30
C GLY A 20 3.07 -4.40 6.49
N GLN A 21 2.53 -4.84 7.61
CA GLN A 21 2.41 -3.99 8.80
C GLN A 21 3.77 -3.65 9.41
N PRO A 22 4.16 -2.38 9.46
CA PRO A 22 5.38 -2.00 10.19
C PRO A 22 5.14 -2.00 11.69
N THR A 23 6.20 -2.26 12.45
CA THR A 23 6.20 -2.06 13.89
C THR A 23 6.36 -0.58 14.20
N GLU A 24 6.22 -0.20 15.48
CA GLU A 24 6.47 1.18 15.90
C GLU A 24 7.91 1.59 15.59
N ASP A 25 8.89 0.72 15.86
CA ASP A 25 10.28 1.01 15.55
C ASP A 25 10.52 1.16 14.05
N GLN A 26 9.84 0.37 13.25
CA GLN A 26 9.94 0.49 11.78
C GLN A 26 9.31 1.78 11.26
N LEU A 27 8.28 2.30 11.91
CA LEU A 27 7.74 3.62 11.60
C LEU A 27 8.77 4.71 11.91
N ARG A 28 9.50 4.57 13.02
CA ARG A 28 10.60 5.49 13.35
C ARG A 28 11.72 5.40 12.32
N ASP A 29 12.04 4.18 11.88
CA ASP A 29 13.03 3.97 10.81
C ASP A 29 12.59 4.68 9.53
N ALA A 30 11.30 4.59 9.17
CA ALA A 30 10.78 5.25 7.98
C ALA A 30 11.00 6.76 8.05
N ALA A 31 10.69 7.39 9.18
CA ALA A 31 10.92 8.81 9.37
C ALA A 31 12.40 9.15 9.24
N ALA A 32 13.27 8.33 9.84
CA ALA A 32 14.73 8.53 9.79
C ALA A 32 15.30 8.37 8.38
N GLU A 33 14.69 7.52 7.56
CA GLU A 33 15.12 7.26 6.19
C GLU A 33 14.57 8.28 5.18
N GLY A 34 13.84 9.28 5.65
CA GLY A 34 13.35 10.36 4.80
C GLY A 34 11.96 10.18 4.23
N PHE A 35 11.23 9.15 4.64
CA PHE A 35 9.81 9.06 4.28
C PHE A 35 9.06 10.23 4.90
N THR A 36 8.11 10.78 4.18
CA THR A 36 7.30 11.91 4.63
C THR A 36 5.83 11.57 4.76
N THR A 37 5.41 10.45 4.15
CA THR A 37 4.00 10.04 4.12
C THR A 37 3.85 8.54 4.33
N ILE A 38 2.84 8.18 5.11
CA ILE A 38 2.42 6.79 5.32
C ILE A 38 0.98 6.66 4.83
N ILE A 39 0.72 5.67 3.98
CA ILE A 39 -0.66 5.31 3.58
C ILE A 39 -0.93 3.92 4.10
N ASN A 40 -1.95 3.78 4.95
CA ASN A 40 -2.33 2.49 5.54
C ASN A 40 -3.66 2.02 4.98
N LEU A 41 -3.65 0.87 4.32
CA LEU A 41 -4.85 0.26 3.73
C LEU A 41 -5.47 -0.82 4.60
N ALA A 42 -4.89 -1.12 5.75
CA ALA A 42 -5.43 -2.16 6.64
C ALA A 42 -6.18 -1.53 7.81
N PRO A 43 -7.35 -2.08 8.18
CA PRO A 43 -8.00 -1.66 9.42
C PRO A 43 -7.08 -1.87 10.62
N VAL A 44 -7.07 -0.91 11.54
CA VAL A 44 -6.30 -1.02 12.78
C VAL A 44 -6.91 -2.15 13.62
N ASN A 45 -6.06 -3.07 14.08
CA ASN A 45 -6.50 -4.27 14.79
C ASN A 45 -5.48 -4.70 15.86
N PRO A 46 -5.39 -4.00 17.01
CA PRO A 46 -4.48 -4.41 18.06
C PRO A 46 -4.86 -5.80 18.60
N PRO A 47 -3.90 -6.62 19.02
CA PRO A 47 -2.46 -6.32 19.13
C PRO A 47 -1.65 -6.53 17.84
N TYR A 48 -2.31 -6.91 16.74
CA TYR A 48 -1.63 -7.19 15.47
C TYR A 48 -1.11 -5.92 14.80
N THR A 49 -1.67 -4.76 15.16
CA THR A 49 -1.20 -3.45 14.70
C THR A 49 -0.87 -2.59 15.92
N PRO A 50 -0.03 -1.55 15.75
CA PRO A 50 0.18 -0.58 16.83
C PRO A 50 -1.16 0.03 17.27
N ALA A 51 -1.33 0.25 18.57
CA ALA A 51 -2.58 0.75 19.11
C ALA A 51 -2.90 2.18 18.63
N ASN A 52 -1.87 2.99 18.36
CA ASN A 52 -2.03 4.38 17.94
C ASN A 52 -1.02 4.75 16.86
N GLU A 53 -1.11 4.04 15.73
CA GLU A 53 -0.21 4.29 14.60
C GLU A 53 -0.32 5.72 14.09
N ALA A 54 -1.53 6.24 13.96
CA ALA A 54 -1.76 7.59 13.49
C ALA A 54 -1.11 8.64 14.39
N GLY A 55 -1.24 8.47 15.70
CA GLY A 55 -0.60 9.39 16.66
C GLY A 55 0.92 9.33 16.58
N LEU A 56 1.48 8.12 16.49
CA LEU A 56 2.92 7.96 16.36
C LEU A 56 3.43 8.60 15.06
N ALA A 57 2.73 8.38 13.95
CA ALA A 57 3.12 8.97 12.67
C ALA A 57 3.16 10.51 12.78
N ARG A 58 2.15 11.10 13.43
CA ARG A 58 2.12 12.56 13.63
C ARG A 58 3.27 13.04 14.50
N GLU A 59 3.59 12.31 15.56
CA GLU A 59 4.73 12.65 16.42
C GLU A 59 6.05 12.64 15.66
N LEU A 60 6.15 11.76 14.65
CA LEU A 60 7.33 11.65 13.81
C LEU A 60 7.35 12.67 12.67
N GLY A 61 6.33 13.49 12.55
CA GLY A 61 6.23 14.47 11.48
C GLY A 61 5.78 13.87 10.15
N LEU A 62 5.23 12.67 10.16
CA LEU A 62 4.75 12.00 8.96
C LEU A 62 3.31 12.39 8.66
N ASN A 63 3.01 12.60 7.38
CA ASN A 63 1.63 12.71 6.90
C ASN A 63 1.04 11.31 6.90
N TYR A 64 -0.10 11.10 7.56
CA TYR A 64 -0.69 9.78 7.70
C TYR A 64 -2.07 9.74 7.05
N ILE A 65 -2.22 8.86 6.05
CA ILE A 65 -3.48 8.70 5.31
C ILE A 65 -4.00 7.29 5.59
N TYR A 66 -5.19 7.20 6.15
CA TYR A 66 -5.80 5.94 6.54
C TYR A 66 -6.98 5.62 5.64
N ILE A 67 -6.89 4.52 4.88
CA ILE A 67 -7.92 4.06 3.97
C ILE A 67 -8.19 2.59 4.31
N PRO A 68 -9.04 2.31 5.31
CA PRO A 68 -9.26 0.93 5.74
C PRO A 68 -10.03 0.14 4.68
N VAL A 69 -9.34 -0.78 4.02
CA VAL A 69 -9.92 -1.66 3.00
C VAL A 69 -10.24 -2.99 3.65
N THR A 70 -11.52 -3.34 3.70
CA THR A 70 -11.96 -4.62 4.26
C THR A 70 -11.45 -5.76 3.38
N TRP A 71 -10.77 -6.73 4.00
CA TRP A 71 -10.08 -7.79 3.24
C TRP A 71 -11.01 -8.55 2.28
N ASN A 72 -12.20 -8.89 2.71
CA ASN A 72 -13.11 -9.68 1.88
C ASN A 72 -14.12 -8.82 1.11
N ASN A 73 -13.93 -7.50 1.06
CA ASN A 73 -14.83 -6.61 0.35
C ASN A 73 -14.15 -5.31 -0.10
N PRO A 74 -13.17 -5.39 -1.03
CA PRO A 74 -12.60 -4.18 -1.62
C PRO A 74 -13.66 -3.47 -2.46
N THR A 75 -13.74 -2.13 -2.36
CA THR A 75 -14.77 -1.36 -3.04
C THR A 75 -14.18 -0.34 -4.00
N ASP A 76 -15.00 0.12 -4.95
CA ASP A 76 -14.62 1.18 -5.86
C ASP A 76 -14.32 2.47 -5.10
N ALA A 77 -15.06 2.75 -4.02
CA ALA A 77 -14.82 3.92 -3.18
C ALA A 77 -13.45 3.85 -2.51
N ASP A 78 -13.03 2.65 -2.05
CA ASP A 78 -11.71 2.44 -1.48
C ASP A 78 -10.63 2.76 -2.49
N PHE A 79 -10.77 2.27 -3.72
CA PHE A 79 -9.79 2.51 -4.76
C PHE A 79 -9.77 3.99 -5.17
N ALA A 80 -10.91 4.64 -5.26
CA ALA A 80 -10.98 6.07 -5.55
C ALA A 80 -10.29 6.90 -4.48
N ALA A 81 -10.45 6.51 -3.21
CA ALA A 81 -9.74 7.17 -2.10
C ALA A 81 -8.23 6.98 -2.22
N PHE A 82 -7.79 5.81 -2.63
CA PHE A 82 -6.37 5.53 -2.87
C PHE A 82 -5.82 6.39 -4.02
N GLU A 83 -6.55 6.48 -5.13
CA GLU A 83 -6.15 7.32 -6.27
C GLU A 83 -6.00 8.78 -5.84
N ARG A 84 -6.93 9.27 -5.02
CA ARG A 84 -6.90 10.63 -4.50
C ARG A 84 -5.68 10.84 -3.60
N ALA A 85 -5.42 9.89 -2.71
CA ALA A 85 -4.25 9.96 -1.83
C ALA A 85 -2.95 9.99 -2.62
N MET A 86 -2.83 9.18 -3.67
CA MET A 86 -1.64 9.16 -4.51
C MET A 86 -1.45 10.49 -5.24
N SER A 87 -2.53 11.11 -5.69
CA SER A 87 -2.49 12.43 -6.33
C SER A 87 -2.03 13.51 -5.35
N GLU A 88 -2.56 13.48 -4.12
CA GLU A 88 -2.25 14.48 -3.09
C GLU A 88 -0.81 14.37 -2.59
N THR A 89 -0.21 13.18 -2.68
CA THR A 89 1.15 12.93 -2.18
C THR A 89 2.18 12.78 -3.29
N ALA A 90 1.83 13.20 -4.51
CA ALA A 90 2.76 13.14 -5.64
C ALA A 90 4.05 13.88 -5.29
N GLY A 91 5.19 13.22 -5.50
CA GLY A 91 6.49 13.77 -5.16
C GLY A 91 6.98 13.46 -3.74
N ASP A 92 6.10 13.00 -2.86
CA ASP A 92 6.48 12.61 -1.50
C ASP A 92 7.16 11.24 -1.49
N LYS A 93 8.09 11.04 -0.55
CA LYS A 93 8.61 9.70 -0.31
C LYS A 93 7.61 8.98 0.60
N THR A 94 6.90 8.01 0.04
CA THR A 94 5.73 7.39 0.65
C THR A 94 5.91 5.90 0.90
N LEU A 95 5.58 5.47 2.11
CA LEU A 95 5.47 4.06 2.47
C LEU A 95 3.98 3.69 2.50
N ILE A 96 3.59 2.74 1.67
CA ILE A 96 2.21 2.28 1.58
C ILE A 96 2.16 0.88 2.19
N HIS A 97 1.33 0.66 3.19
CA HIS A 97 1.28 -0.65 3.84
C HIS A 97 -0.14 -1.13 4.11
N CYS A 98 -0.25 -2.41 4.36
CA CYS A 98 -1.45 -3.04 4.91
C CYS A 98 -0.98 -4.11 5.91
N ALA A 99 -1.62 -5.28 6.00
CA ALA A 99 -1.15 -6.32 6.90
C ALA A 99 0.03 -7.10 6.31
N ALA A 100 -0.08 -7.53 5.04
CA ALA A 100 0.91 -8.39 4.39
C ALA A 100 1.27 -7.94 2.97
N ASN A 101 0.99 -6.70 2.63
CA ASN A 101 1.25 -6.10 1.31
C ASN A 101 0.34 -6.60 0.18
N PHE A 102 -0.66 -7.43 0.46
CA PHE A 102 -1.57 -7.93 -0.58
C PHE A 102 -2.46 -6.81 -1.13
N ARG A 103 -3.19 -6.11 -0.24
CA ARG A 103 -4.07 -5.01 -0.64
C ARG A 103 -3.29 -3.90 -1.33
N VAL A 104 -2.09 -3.61 -0.83
CA VAL A 104 -1.26 -2.55 -1.39
C VAL A 104 -0.83 -2.88 -2.81
N THR A 105 -0.27 -4.08 -3.04
CA THR A 105 0.20 -4.41 -4.39
C THR A 105 -0.95 -4.50 -5.38
N ALA A 106 -2.14 -4.95 -4.94
CA ALA A 106 -3.32 -4.93 -5.79
C ALA A 106 -3.70 -3.51 -6.18
N PHE A 107 -3.85 -2.62 -5.21
CA PHE A 107 -4.25 -1.23 -5.47
C PHE A 107 -3.16 -0.46 -6.21
N TYR A 108 -1.91 -0.61 -5.78
CA TYR A 108 -0.82 0.14 -6.42
C TYR A 108 -0.63 -0.26 -7.89
N THR A 109 -0.69 -1.56 -8.20
CA THR A 109 -0.53 -2.01 -9.59
C THR A 109 -1.69 -1.54 -10.46
N LEU A 110 -2.92 -1.54 -9.93
CA LEU A 110 -4.06 -0.99 -10.66
C LEU A 110 -3.90 0.50 -10.90
N TYR A 111 -3.44 1.23 -9.89
CA TYR A 111 -3.13 2.65 -10.01
C TYR A 111 -2.05 2.90 -11.07
N ALA A 112 -0.98 2.12 -11.04
CA ALA A 112 0.14 2.28 -11.97
C ALA A 112 -0.27 1.99 -13.41
N GLN A 113 -1.12 0.99 -13.63
CA GLN A 113 -1.63 0.71 -14.97
C GLN A 113 -2.50 1.84 -15.49
N LYS A 114 -3.32 2.43 -14.62
CA LYS A 114 -4.23 3.51 -15.00
C LYS A 114 -3.52 4.85 -15.19
N HIS A 115 -2.57 5.18 -14.33
CA HIS A 115 -1.99 6.53 -14.25
C HIS A 115 -0.52 6.63 -14.63
N LEU A 116 0.24 5.53 -14.55
CA LEU A 116 1.69 5.55 -14.77
C LEU A 116 2.12 4.81 -16.05
N GLY A 117 1.18 4.30 -16.80
CA GLY A 117 1.47 3.62 -18.06
C GLY A 117 2.08 2.22 -17.89
N TRP A 118 1.91 1.59 -16.75
CA TRP A 118 2.42 0.24 -16.54
C TRP A 118 1.70 -0.77 -17.42
N SER A 119 2.46 -1.71 -17.96
CA SER A 119 1.91 -2.84 -18.69
C SER A 119 1.34 -3.87 -17.72
N GLU A 120 0.53 -4.80 -18.22
CA GLU A 120 0.06 -5.94 -17.42
C GLU A 120 1.25 -6.76 -16.91
N ALA A 121 2.30 -6.92 -17.72
CA ALA A 121 3.50 -7.66 -17.31
C ALA A 121 4.19 -7.00 -16.12
N GLN A 122 4.31 -5.67 -16.11
CA GLN A 122 4.90 -4.94 -14.99
C GLN A 122 4.04 -5.09 -13.73
N ALA A 123 2.73 -4.96 -13.87
CA ALA A 123 1.80 -5.10 -12.75
C ALA A 123 1.85 -6.52 -12.18
N ALA A 124 1.81 -7.53 -13.03
CA ALA A 124 1.88 -8.93 -12.61
C ALA A 124 3.21 -9.24 -11.91
N ALA A 125 4.30 -8.70 -12.41
CA ALA A 125 5.62 -8.93 -11.81
C ALA A 125 5.67 -8.43 -10.36
N LEU A 126 5.08 -7.27 -10.07
CA LEU A 126 5.04 -6.78 -8.70
C LEU A 126 4.09 -7.62 -7.84
N ARG A 127 2.87 -7.90 -8.33
CA ARG A 127 1.92 -8.70 -7.57
C ARG A 127 2.47 -10.10 -7.25
N ASP A 128 3.13 -10.73 -8.21
CA ASP A 128 3.65 -12.09 -8.04
C ASP A 128 4.71 -12.19 -6.94
N ARG A 129 5.41 -11.12 -6.65
CA ARG A 129 6.38 -11.10 -5.55
C ARG A 129 5.70 -11.34 -4.20
N ILE A 130 4.43 -10.97 -4.09
CA ILE A 130 3.66 -11.03 -2.83
C ILE A 130 2.58 -12.11 -2.90
N TRP A 131 1.86 -12.22 -4.02
CA TRP A 131 0.68 -13.07 -4.16
C TRP A 131 0.99 -14.49 -4.63
N ALA A 132 2.20 -14.78 -5.09
CA ALA A 132 2.51 -16.09 -5.68
C ALA A 132 2.10 -17.23 -4.73
N GLY A 133 1.34 -18.20 -5.24
CA GLY A 133 0.84 -19.32 -4.45
C GLY A 133 -0.40 -19.01 -3.62
N SER A 134 -0.92 -17.79 -3.69
CA SER A 134 -2.13 -17.37 -2.97
C SER A 134 -3.34 -17.38 -3.89
N ASP A 135 -4.49 -17.78 -3.35
CA ASP A 135 -5.74 -17.85 -4.11
C ASP A 135 -6.84 -17.13 -3.33
N TYR A 136 -7.21 -15.93 -3.80
CA TYR A 136 -8.23 -15.09 -3.17
C TYR A 136 -9.21 -14.58 -4.22
N PRO A 137 -10.29 -15.37 -4.52
CA PRO A 137 -11.20 -15.04 -5.61
C PRO A 137 -11.80 -13.65 -5.59
N VAL A 138 -12.11 -13.11 -4.40
CA VAL A 138 -12.66 -11.75 -4.29
C VAL A 138 -11.68 -10.73 -4.86
N TRP A 139 -10.39 -10.86 -4.52
CA TRP A 139 -9.35 -9.95 -4.99
C TRP A 139 -9.02 -10.17 -6.46
N GLU A 140 -8.98 -11.42 -6.91
CA GLU A 140 -8.76 -11.72 -8.33
C GLU A 140 -9.86 -11.09 -9.20
N ALA A 141 -11.12 -11.20 -8.77
CA ALA A 141 -12.24 -10.59 -9.47
C ALA A 141 -12.15 -9.06 -9.46
N PHE A 142 -11.80 -8.47 -8.33
CA PHE A 142 -11.66 -7.01 -8.21
C PHE A 142 -10.55 -6.50 -9.13
N ILE A 143 -9.39 -7.15 -9.12
CA ILE A 143 -8.25 -6.77 -9.95
C ILE A 143 -8.61 -6.87 -11.43
N ALA A 144 -9.23 -7.98 -11.85
CA ALA A 144 -9.60 -8.18 -13.24
C ALA A 144 -10.60 -7.11 -13.72
N ARG A 145 -11.61 -6.81 -12.91
CA ARG A 145 -12.62 -5.81 -13.25
C ARG A 145 -12.02 -4.42 -13.37
N LYS A 146 -11.19 -4.03 -12.40
CA LYS A 146 -10.57 -2.70 -12.40
C LYS A 146 -9.55 -2.55 -13.54
N ALA A 147 -8.80 -3.60 -13.84
CA ALA A 147 -7.86 -3.56 -14.96
C ALA A 147 -8.58 -3.39 -16.29
N ALA A 148 -9.71 -4.07 -16.46
CA ALA A 148 -10.53 -3.93 -17.67
C ALA A 148 -11.08 -2.51 -17.81
N GLU A 149 -11.49 -1.88 -16.70
CA GLU A 149 -11.97 -0.49 -16.71
C GLU A 149 -10.86 0.48 -17.12
N SER A 150 -9.61 0.24 -16.74
CA SER A 150 -8.51 1.14 -17.09
C SER A 150 -8.07 1.01 -18.55
N GLU A 151 -8.40 -0.10 -19.20
CA GLU A 151 -8.11 -0.31 -20.63
C GLU A 151 -9.20 0.31 -21.52
N GLY A 152 -10.35 0.53 -20.96
CA GLY A 152 -11.48 1.11 -21.65
C GLY A 152 -11.53 2.62 -21.47
#